data_ccbb843aea8c0ca93e22b4269f7928b4
#
_entry.id   ccbb843aea8c0ca93e22b4269f7928b4
#
_cell.length_a   1.000
_cell.length_b   1.000
_cell.length_c   1.000
_cell.angle_alpha   90.00
_cell.angle_beta   90.00
_cell.angle_gamma   90.00
#
_symmetry.space_group_name_H-M   'P 1'
#
loop_
_entity.id
_entity.type
_entity.pdbx_description
1 polymer ?
#
loop_
_entity_poly.entity_id
_entity_poly.type
_entity_poly.pdbx_seq_one_letter_code
_entity_poly.pdbx_strand_id
1 'polypeptide(L)'
;MSQLAYGEKRRLEVGLALASSASLLLLDEPLAGMSPRERVETVKLLRSIARGRTMIVIDHDVDSLFELAERITVLQEGRVLVEGAPAEIKANPEVQEAYLGGVQEALAA
;
A
#
# COMPACT_ATOMS: atom_id res chain seq x y z
N MET A 1 -16.51 9.66 -18.21
CA MET A 1 -15.92 8.96 -17.07
C MET A 1 -15.75 7.47 -17.33
N SER A 2 -16.66 6.85 -18.03
CA SER A 2 -16.54 5.43 -18.41
C SER A 2 -15.30 5.14 -19.27
N GLN A 3 -14.70 6.15 -19.84
CA GLN A 3 -13.51 6.02 -20.69
C GLN A 3 -12.21 5.88 -19.88
N LEU A 4 -12.26 6.22 -18.59
CA LEU A 4 -11.06 6.15 -17.75
C LEU A 4 -10.80 4.71 -17.33
N ALA A 5 -9.52 4.31 -17.36
CA ALA A 5 -9.12 3.06 -16.79
C ALA A 5 -9.35 3.08 -15.28
N TYR A 6 -9.58 1.90 -14.70
CA TYR A 6 -9.83 1.78 -13.27
C TYR A 6 -8.71 2.41 -12.43
N GLY A 7 -7.46 2.19 -12.83
CA GLY A 7 -6.30 2.76 -12.13
C GLY A 7 -6.27 4.28 -12.17
N GLU A 8 -6.65 4.86 -13.32
CA GLU A 8 -6.72 6.33 -13.44
C GLU A 8 -7.80 6.90 -12.55
N LYS A 9 -8.94 6.21 -12.47
CA LYS A 9 -10.04 6.62 -11.60
C LYS A 9 -9.62 6.57 -10.13
N ARG A 10 -8.90 5.52 -9.72
CA ARG A 10 -8.40 5.39 -8.36
C ARG A 10 -7.39 6.50 -8.04
N ARG A 11 -6.52 6.82 -8.98
CA ARG A 11 -5.56 7.92 -8.78
C ARG A 11 -6.26 9.26 -8.62
N LEU A 12 -7.33 9.49 -9.36
CA LEU A 12 -8.14 10.70 -9.21
C LEU A 12 -8.78 10.74 -7.82
N GLU A 13 -9.33 9.64 -7.33
CA GLU A 13 -9.93 9.55 -6.00
C GLU A 13 -8.88 9.85 -4.92
N VAL A 14 -7.69 9.27 -5.06
CA VAL A 14 -6.57 9.55 -4.16
C VAL A 14 -6.23 11.04 -4.19
N GLY A 15 -6.12 11.61 -5.38
CA GLY A 15 -5.83 13.03 -5.52
C GLY A 15 -6.85 13.93 -4.85
N LEU A 16 -8.13 13.58 -4.95
CA LEU A 16 -9.20 14.33 -4.28
C LEU A 16 -9.10 14.24 -2.76
N ALA A 17 -8.79 13.04 -2.24
CA ALA A 17 -8.58 12.87 -0.81
C ALA A 17 -7.41 13.72 -0.31
N LEU A 18 -6.37 13.80 -1.11
CA LEU A 18 -5.17 14.56 -0.78
C LEU A 18 -5.37 16.07 -0.88
N ALA A 19 -6.29 16.51 -1.72
CA ALA A 19 -6.63 17.94 -1.83
C ALA A 19 -7.39 18.42 -0.58
N SER A 20 -7.91 17.51 0.23
CA SER A 20 -8.55 17.89 1.48
C SER A 20 -7.50 18.41 2.47
N SER A 21 -7.93 19.22 3.42
CA SER A 21 -7.04 19.74 4.47
C SER A 21 -6.95 18.83 5.68
N ALA A 22 -7.41 17.58 5.57
CA ALA A 22 -7.41 16.63 6.67
C ALA A 22 -5.98 16.30 7.14
N SER A 23 -5.80 16.22 8.45
CA SER A 23 -4.53 15.83 9.05
C SER A 23 -4.37 14.31 9.14
N LEU A 24 -5.47 13.57 9.06
CA LEU A 24 -5.50 12.11 9.06
C LEU A 24 -6.20 11.61 7.81
N LEU A 25 -5.52 10.78 7.06
CA LEU A 25 -6.06 10.16 5.84
C LEU A 25 -6.11 8.65 6.01
N LEU A 26 -7.24 8.06 5.65
CA LEU A 26 -7.42 6.61 5.62
C LEU A 26 -7.63 6.20 4.17
N LEU A 27 -6.73 5.37 3.65
CA LEU A 27 -6.78 4.92 2.27
C LEU A 27 -6.89 3.39 2.25
N ASP A 28 -7.96 2.91 1.67
CA ASP A 28 -8.23 1.47 1.56
C ASP A 28 -7.96 1.02 0.12
N GLU A 29 -6.95 0.19 -0.04
CA GLU A 29 -6.50 -0.33 -1.34
C GLU A 29 -6.33 0.75 -2.41
N PRO A 30 -5.55 1.81 -2.11
CA PRO A 30 -5.41 2.92 -3.06
C PRO A 30 -4.72 2.53 -4.37
N LEU A 31 -4.02 1.40 -4.40
CA LEU A 31 -3.27 0.94 -5.57
C LEU A 31 -4.04 -0.08 -6.42
N ALA A 32 -5.26 -0.43 -6.01
CA ALA A 32 -6.05 -1.43 -6.72
C ALA A 32 -6.31 -1.03 -8.17
N GLY A 33 -6.16 -1.99 -9.07
CA GLY A 33 -6.42 -1.78 -10.50
C GLY A 33 -5.35 -1.01 -11.25
N MET A 34 -4.25 -0.65 -10.59
CA MET A 34 -3.17 0.09 -11.23
C MET A 34 -2.13 -0.85 -11.85
N SER A 35 -1.56 -0.41 -12.97
CA SER A 35 -0.40 -1.07 -13.55
C SER A 35 0.83 -0.88 -12.65
N PRO A 36 1.89 -1.68 -12.83
CA PRO A 36 3.11 -1.49 -12.05
C PRO A 36 3.67 -0.07 -12.11
N ARG A 37 3.63 0.53 -13.30
CA ARG A 37 4.11 1.90 -13.49
C ARG A 37 3.26 2.90 -12.72
N GLU A 38 1.95 2.76 -12.80
CA GLU A 38 1.03 3.63 -12.10
C GLU A 38 1.21 3.51 -10.58
N ARG A 39 1.46 2.29 -10.09
CA ARG A 39 1.71 2.07 -8.66
C ARG A 39 2.95 2.81 -8.19
N VAL A 40 4.03 2.75 -8.94
CA VAL A 40 5.26 3.48 -8.60
C VAL A 40 5.01 4.97 -8.51
N GLU A 41 4.31 5.52 -9.49
CA GLU A 41 3.99 6.95 -9.50
C GLU A 41 3.08 7.34 -8.34
N THR A 42 2.10 6.51 -8.04
CA THR A 42 1.18 6.77 -6.94
C THR A 42 1.88 6.70 -5.59
N VAL A 43 2.78 5.74 -5.39
CA VAL A 43 3.57 5.64 -4.16
C VAL A 43 4.37 6.91 -3.94
N LYS A 44 5.00 7.44 -4.99
CA LYS A 44 5.75 8.70 -4.89
C LYS A 44 4.86 9.85 -4.48
N LEU A 45 3.68 9.92 -5.06
CA LEU A 45 2.69 10.94 -4.71
C LEU A 45 2.27 10.82 -3.26
N LEU A 46 1.93 9.62 -2.81
CA LEU A 46 1.52 9.38 -1.44
C LEU A 46 2.63 9.74 -0.44
N ARG A 47 3.88 9.43 -0.77
CA ARG A 47 5.00 9.79 0.10
C ARG A 47 5.14 11.30 0.25
N SER A 48 4.98 12.04 -0.85
CA SER A 48 5.11 13.50 -0.78
C SER A 48 3.99 14.12 0.04
N ILE A 49 2.81 13.55 0.00
CA ILE A 49 1.63 14.08 0.68
C ILE A 49 1.58 13.65 2.14
N ALA A 50 2.19 12.52 2.47
CA ALA A 50 2.26 12.05 3.85
C ALA A 50 3.06 12.98 4.75
N ARG A 51 3.88 13.85 4.18
CA ARG A 51 4.64 14.82 4.95
C ARG A 51 3.70 15.77 5.69
N GLY A 52 3.84 15.82 7.02
CA GLY A 52 3.00 16.67 7.86
C GLY A 52 1.59 16.14 8.10
N ARG A 53 1.31 14.91 7.68
CA ARG A 53 0.01 14.28 7.88
C ARG A 53 0.19 12.87 8.43
N THR A 54 -0.85 12.37 9.09
CA THR A 54 -0.93 10.96 9.47
C THR A 54 -1.70 10.23 8.38
N MET A 55 -1.13 9.16 7.84
CA MET A 55 -1.76 8.39 6.78
C MET A 55 -1.76 6.92 7.15
N ILE A 56 -2.93 6.29 7.06
CA ILE A 56 -3.08 4.85 7.23
C ILE A 56 -3.49 4.28 5.89
N VAL A 57 -2.68 3.37 5.38
CA VAL A 57 -2.91 2.73 4.08
C VAL A 57 -3.11 1.25 4.29
N ILE A 58 -4.18 0.70 3.75
CA ILE A 58 -4.47 -0.73 3.76
C ILE A 58 -4.32 -1.22 2.33
N ASP A 59 -3.40 -2.14 2.11
CA ASP A 59 -3.19 -2.70 0.78
C ASP A 59 -2.56 -4.09 0.89
N HIS A 60 -2.67 -4.85 -0.16
CA HIS A 60 -2.03 -6.15 -0.28
C HIS A 60 -0.79 -6.13 -1.18
N ASP A 61 -0.49 -4.97 -1.78
CA ASP A 61 0.74 -4.78 -2.55
C ASP A 61 1.89 -4.52 -1.57
N VAL A 62 2.48 -5.60 -1.10
CA VAL A 62 3.46 -5.57 -0.02
C VAL A 62 4.70 -4.75 -0.38
N ASP A 63 5.17 -4.88 -1.63
CA ASP A 63 6.36 -4.15 -2.07
C ASP A 63 6.15 -2.64 -2.01
N SER A 64 4.97 -2.16 -2.43
CA SER A 64 4.64 -0.75 -2.36
C SER A 64 4.55 -0.26 -0.91
N LEU A 65 3.98 -1.08 -0.02
CA LEU A 65 3.91 -0.73 1.39
C LEU A 65 5.29 -0.65 2.02
N PHE A 66 6.22 -1.50 1.64
CA PHE A 66 7.59 -1.45 2.15
C PHE A 66 8.27 -0.13 1.79
N GLU A 67 7.97 0.43 0.63
CA GLU A 67 8.54 1.71 0.21
C GLU A 67 7.83 2.91 0.85
N LEU A 68 6.54 2.79 1.10
CA LEU A 68 5.72 3.90 1.55
C LEU A 68 5.68 4.06 3.07
N ALA A 69 5.57 2.97 3.80
CA ALA A 69 5.23 3.00 5.22
C ALA A 69 6.44 3.17 6.13
N GLU A 70 6.24 3.88 7.24
CA GLU A 70 7.22 3.97 8.32
C GLU A 70 7.05 2.79 9.28
N ARG A 71 5.80 2.33 9.47
CA ARG A 71 5.46 1.17 10.28
C ARG A 71 4.43 0.34 9.54
N ILE A 72 4.54 -0.96 9.66
CA ILE A 72 3.63 -1.90 9.03
C ILE A 72 3.04 -2.83 10.09
N THR A 73 1.73 -2.97 10.05
CA THR A 73 1.01 -3.95 10.86
C THR A 73 0.48 -5.02 9.91
N VAL A 74 0.85 -6.25 10.16
CA VAL A 74 0.41 -7.38 9.34
C VAL A 74 -0.74 -8.09 10.05
N LEU A 75 -1.87 -8.20 9.35
CA LEU A 75 -3.06 -8.88 9.85
C LEU A 75 -3.23 -10.22 9.15
N GLN A 76 -3.61 -11.23 9.91
CA GLN A 76 -3.92 -12.54 9.37
C GLN A 76 -5.08 -13.13 10.17
N GLU A 77 -6.13 -13.49 9.48
CA GLU A 77 -7.32 -14.11 10.10
C GLU A 77 -7.87 -13.28 11.27
N GLY A 78 -7.94 -11.96 11.10
CA GLY A 78 -8.48 -11.07 12.11
C GLY A 78 -7.58 -10.79 13.31
N ARG A 79 -6.32 -11.20 13.22
CA ARG A 79 -5.35 -10.99 14.29
C ARG A 79 -4.13 -10.25 13.80
N VAL A 80 -3.49 -9.51 14.69
CA VAL A 80 -2.21 -8.88 14.40
C VAL A 80 -1.14 -9.98 14.49
N LEU A 81 -0.51 -10.26 13.35
CA LEU A 81 0.58 -11.23 13.30
C LEU A 81 1.87 -10.61 13.81
N VAL A 82 2.20 -9.43 13.32
CA VAL A 82 3.42 -8.70 13.69
C VAL A 82 3.26 -7.24 13.33
N GLU A 83 4.00 -6.38 14.02
CA GLU A 83 4.05 -4.95 13.73
C GLU A 83 5.48 -4.47 13.91
N GLY A 84 5.93 -3.58 13.04
CA GLY A 84 7.28 -3.03 13.12
C GLY A 84 7.67 -2.22 11.90
N ALA A 85 8.94 -1.87 11.82
CA ALA A 85 9.51 -1.17 10.68
C ALA A 85 9.51 -2.08 9.45
N PRO A 86 9.46 -1.53 8.23
CA PRO A 86 9.45 -2.34 7.01
C PRO A 86 10.55 -3.40 6.95
N ALA A 87 11.78 -3.05 7.36
CA ALA A 87 12.88 -4.00 7.33
C ALA A 87 12.65 -5.21 8.25
N GLU A 88 12.07 -4.96 9.44
CA GLU A 88 11.75 -6.03 10.38
C GLU A 88 10.64 -6.94 9.83
N ILE A 89 9.63 -6.34 9.23
CA ILE A 89 8.52 -7.08 8.64
C ILE A 89 9.01 -7.94 7.48
N LYS A 90 9.84 -7.36 6.62
CA LYS A 90 10.37 -8.07 5.46
C LYS A 90 11.23 -9.27 5.84
N ALA A 91 11.94 -9.17 6.95
CA ALA A 91 12.80 -10.24 7.45
C ALA A 91 12.06 -11.30 8.27
N ASN A 92 10.81 -11.06 8.63
CA ASN A 92 10.04 -11.96 9.49
C ASN A 92 9.61 -13.22 8.74
N PRO A 93 10.01 -14.43 9.20
CA PRO A 93 9.66 -15.68 8.51
C PRO A 93 8.16 -15.94 8.41
N GLU A 94 7.38 -15.56 9.42
CA GLU A 94 5.93 -15.76 9.39
C GLU A 94 5.27 -14.90 8.33
N VAL A 95 5.77 -13.69 8.14
CA VAL A 95 5.28 -12.78 7.10
C VAL A 95 5.65 -13.34 5.72
N GLN A 96 6.87 -13.81 5.56
CA GLN A 96 7.32 -14.39 4.30
C GLN A 96 6.45 -15.58 3.92
N GLU A 97 6.13 -16.44 4.88
CA GLU A 97 5.27 -17.59 4.64
C GLU A 97 3.84 -17.18 4.31
N ALA A 98 3.28 -16.23 5.08
CA ALA A 98 1.88 -15.86 4.94
C ALA A 98 1.58 -15.02 3.69
N TYR A 99 2.50 -14.17 3.28
CA TYR A 99 2.25 -13.19 2.22
C TYR A 99 3.25 -13.23 1.07
N LEU A 100 4.54 -13.31 1.38
CA LEU A 100 5.57 -13.25 0.35
C LEU A 100 5.87 -14.61 -0.26
N GLY A 101 5.70 -15.68 0.51
CA GLY A 101 5.90 -17.03 0.00
C GLY A 101 4.99 -17.35 -1.17
N GLY A 102 3.72 -16.96 -1.08
CA GLY A 102 2.76 -17.15 -2.16
C GLY A 102 3.13 -16.37 -3.40
N VAL A 103 3.62 -15.15 -3.23
CA VAL A 103 4.07 -14.33 -4.34
C VAL A 103 5.30 -14.93 -4.99
N GLN A 104 6.25 -15.42 -4.18
CA GLN A 104 7.45 -16.06 -4.70
C GLN A 104 7.12 -17.35 -5.47
N GLU A 105 6.18 -18.13 -4.98
CA GLU A 105 5.74 -19.33 -5.68
C GLU A 105 5.13 -18.98 -7.03
N ALA A 106 4.32 -17.93 -7.08
CA ALA A 106 3.71 -17.47 -8.32
C ALA A 106 4.76 -17.01 -9.32
N LEU A 107 5.82 -16.33 -8.86
CA LEU A 107 6.92 -15.90 -9.71
C LEU A 107 7.79 -17.05 -10.18
N ALA A 108 7.94 -18.08 -9.36
CA ALA A 108 8.74 -19.25 -9.70
C ALA A 108 8.01 -20.19 -10.67
N ALA A 109 6.70 -20.12 -10.70
CA ALA A 109 5.90 -20.96 -11.59
C ALA A 109 5.93 -20.45 -13.02
#